data_37d4feb08a7d553aaa376fd144be183f
#
_entry.id   37d4feb08a7d553aaa376fd144be183f
#
_cell.length_a   1.000
_cell.length_b   1.000
_cell.length_c   1.000
_cell.angle_alpha   90.00
_cell.angle_beta   90.00
_cell.angle_gamma   90.00
#
_symmetry.space_group_name_H-M   'P 1'
#
loop_
_entity.id
_entity.type
_entity.pdbx_description
1 polymer ?
#
loop_
_entity_poly.entity_id
_entity_poly.type
_entity_poly.pdbx_seq_one_letter_code
_entity_poly.pdbx_strand_id
1 'polypeptide(L)'
;MIGYDRLGTNGRLGNQMFQYASLRGIAANNNLEFCIPPLDTPTYANYGLFDCFKLPNVRHTGLIGQAPTGFAPTAGSIDEPGFEFDEELFNNCPDNVNIDGYRQSEKYFKHIEDSIREDYTFKNEILEPCKEYMDQFDGNISLLHIRRGDNVGRPDWYPMPTVDHYQYLLEKYFPDQPVLICSDDLDWVKEQPLFKDDRFYLSETRIYYPEQVMNGTGAMETSLVPYYDLCMMTMCNGAIIANSSMSWWGAWLQKKNRTQPVIAQDPWFGERLSFNNLKDLIPEDWIVEKIPADRIQQ
;
A
#
# COMPACT_ATOMS: atom_id res chain seq x y z
N MET A 1 19.14 14.13 -12.52
CA MET A 1 18.14 13.04 -12.48
C MET A 1 18.39 12.18 -11.26
N ILE A 2 17.35 11.79 -10.54
CA ILE A 2 17.45 10.87 -9.41
C ILE A 2 16.71 9.56 -9.73
N GLY A 3 17.07 8.46 -9.08
CA GLY A 3 16.50 7.16 -9.35
C GLY A 3 16.18 6.37 -8.10
N TYR A 4 15.51 5.24 -8.30
CA TYR A 4 15.21 4.26 -7.26
C TYR A 4 15.48 2.86 -7.81
N ASP A 5 16.76 2.52 -8.00
CA ASP A 5 17.17 1.29 -8.70
C ASP A 5 16.70 0.00 -8.03
N ARG A 6 16.43 0.05 -6.72
CA ARG A 6 15.89 -1.09 -5.95
C ARG A 6 14.36 -1.13 -5.89
N LEU A 7 13.68 -0.21 -6.55
CA LEU A 7 12.21 -0.24 -6.66
C LEU A 7 11.77 -1.57 -7.29
N GLY A 8 10.89 -2.29 -6.61
CA GLY A 8 10.46 -3.63 -7.01
C GLY A 8 11.26 -4.79 -6.41
N THR A 9 12.42 -4.54 -5.80
CA THR A 9 13.18 -5.58 -5.09
C THR A 9 12.89 -5.60 -3.59
N ASN A 10 12.48 -4.47 -3.03
CA ASN A 10 12.31 -4.28 -1.60
C ASN A 10 10.84 -4.04 -1.25
N GLY A 11 10.17 -5.11 -0.85
CA GLY A 11 8.75 -5.09 -0.49
C GLY A 11 7.80 -5.34 -1.68
N ARG A 12 6.50 -5.48 -1.35
CA ARG A 12 5.41 -5.71 -2.30
C ARG A 12 4.83 -4.37 -2.78
N LEU A 13 3.76 -4.41 -3.59
CA LEU A 13 3.14 -3.26 -4.26
C LEU A 13 2.96 -2.02 -3.36
N GLY A 14 2.40 -2.16 -2.15
CA GLY A 14 2.20 -1.01 -1.25
C GLY A 14 3.50 -0.28 -0.87
N ASN A 15 4.59 -1.02 -0.68
CA ASN A 15 5.92 -0.42 -0.44
C ASN A 15 6.46 0.24 -1.71
N GLN A 16 6.30 -0.39 -2.87
CA GLN A 16 6.70 0.18 -4.16
C GLN A 16 5.96 1.49 -4.46
N MET A 17 4.68 1.59 -4.07
CA MET A 17 3.92 2.83 -4.20
C MET A 17 4.54 3.96 -3.35
N PHE A 18 4.95 3.69 -2.10
CA PHE A 18 5.67 4.68 -1.30
C PHE A 18 6.98 5.09 -1.92
N GLN A 19 7.78 4.13 -2.35
CA GLN A 19 9.09 4.37 -2.99
C GLN A 19 8.93 5.24 -4.24
N TYR A 20 7.99 4.91 -5.11
CA TYR A 20 7.70 5.68 -6.31
C TYR A 20 7.19 7.09 -6.01
N ALA A 21 6.17 7.21 -5.14
CA ALA A 21 5.59 8.50 -4.81
C ALA A 21 6.60 9.43 -4.14
N SER A 22 7.45 8.90 -3.24
CA SER A 22 8.50 9.66 -2.58
C SER A 22 9.59 10.11 -3.55
N LEU A 23 10.04 9.23 -4.46
CA LEU A 23 10.95 9.60 -5.54
C LEU A 23 10.38 10.77 -6.37
N ARG A 24 9.11 10.66 -6.78
CA ARG A 24 8.40 11.69 -7.53
C ARG A 24 8.36 13.02 -6.78
N GLY A 25 7.98 12.98 -5.50
CA GLY A 25 7.86 14.18 -4.70
C GLY A 25 9.21 14.85 -4.43
N ILE A 26 10.25 14.08 -4.10
CA ILE A 26 11.61 14.60 -3.94
C ILE A 26 12.11 15.22 -5.25
N ALA A 27 11.91 14.54 -6.39
CA ALA A 27 12.28 15.07 -7.70
C ALA A 27 11.60 16.41 -8.00
N ALA A 28 10.27 16.48 -7.80
CA ALA A 28 9.49 17.69 -8.03
C ALA A 28 9.92 18.84 -7.13
N ASN A 29 10.18 18.58 -5.83
CA ASN A 29 10.61 19.61 -4.89
C ASN A 29 11.97 20.21 -5.23
N ASN A 30 12.87 19.41 -5.85
CA ASN A 30 14.21 19.83 -6.20
C ASN A 30 14.37 20.19 -7.70
N ASN A 31 13.29 20.26 -8.48
CA ASN A 31 13.30 20.47 -9.93
C ASN A 31 14.22 19.49 -10.67
N LEU A 32 14.21 18.22 -10.26
CA LEU A 32 15.00 17.16 -10.85
C LEU A 32 14.11 16.24 -11.72
N GLU A 33 14.72 15.65 -12.74
CA GLU A 33 14.14 14.50 -13.44
C GLU A 33 14.30 13.24 -12.60
N PHE A 34 13.42 12.25 -12.81
CA PHE A 34 13.50 10.96 -12.14
C PHE A 34 13.44 9.80 -13.13
N CYS A 35 14.00 8.66 -12.74
CA CYS A 35 13.82 7.40 -13.46
C CYS A 35 13.55 6.24 -12.48
N ILE A 36 12.87 5.23 -13.01
CA ILE A 36 12.59 3.98 -12.30
C ILE A 36 13.03 2.79 -13.15
N PRO A 37 13.27 1.61 -12.55
CA PRO A 37 13.61 0.41 -13.29
C PRO A 37 12.58 0.09 -14.37
N PRO A 38 12.99 -0.38 -15.56
CA PRO A 38 12.07 -0.84 -16.58
C PRO A 38 11.33 -2.11 -16.14
N LEU A 39 10.11 -2.33 -16.68
CA LEU A 39 9.26 -3.47 -16.35
C LEU A 39 9.94 -4.83 -16.53
N ASP A 40 10.76 -4.95 -17.54
CA ASP A 40 11.46 -6.18 -17.94
C ASP A 40 12.79 -6.42 -17.21
N THR A 41 13.03 -5.74 -16.08
CA THR A 41 14.21 -5.95 -15.27
C THR A 41 14.18 -7.36 -14.64
N PRO A 42 15.05 -8.30 -15.06
CA PRO A 42 14.88 -9.75 -14.76
C PRO A 42 14.96 -10.13 -13.28
N THR A 43 15.48 -9.24 -12.43
CA THR A 43 15.70 -9.47 -11.00
C THR A 43 14.50 -9.07 -10.13
N TYR A 44 13.44 -8.50 -10.71
CA TYR A 44 12.34 -7.87 -9.98
C TYR A 44 11.04 -8.67 -10.08
N ALA A 45 11.05 -9.86 -9.52
CA ALA A 45 9.93 -10.82 -9.60
C ALA A 45 8.57 -10.31 -9.07
N ASN A 46 8.55 -9.20 -8.33
CA ASN A 46 7.35 -8.63 -7.72
C ASN A 46 7.12 -7.15 -8.10
N TYR A 47 7.62 -6.70 -9.23
CA TYR A 47 7.51 -5.31 -9.65
C TYR A 47 6.11 -5.01 -10.23
N GLY A 48 5.15 -4.72 -9.34
CA GLY A 48 3.72 -4.64 -9.66
C GLY A 48 3.21 -3.26 -10.10
N LEU A 49 4.02 -2.19 -10.06
CA LEU A 49 3.54 -0.84 -10.39
C LEU A 49 2.98 -0.76 -11.81
N PHE A 50 3.73 -1.25 -12.79
CA PHE A 50 3.29 -1.23 -14.19
C PHE A 50 2.19 -2.24 -14.50
N ASP A 51 2.01 -3.27 -13.67
CA ASP A 51 0.91 -4.21 -13.82
C ASP A 51 -0.41 -3.60 -13.35
N CYS A 52 -0.35 -2.78 -12.31
CA CYS A 52 -1.50 -2.22 -11.61
C CYS A 52 -1.95 -0.87 -12.19
N PHE A 53 -1.00 0.03 -12.50
CA PHE A 53 -1.28 1.43 -12.76
C PHE A 53 -0.86 1.91 -14.15
N LYS A 54 -1.45 3.04 -14.60
CA LYS A 54 -1.16 3.67 -15.90
C LYS A 54 0.14 4.45 -15.91
N LEU A 55 0.54 5.05 -14.78
CA LEU A 55 1.77 5.81 -14.57
C LEU A 55 2.08 6.85 -15.67
N PRO A 56 1.16 7.75 -16.04
CA PRO A 56 1.34 8.64 -17.21
C PRO A 56 2.51 9.62 -17.09
N ASN A 57 3.00 9.86 -15.87
CA ASN A 57 4.09 10.79 -15.63
C ASN A 57 5.49 10.13 -15.62
N VAL A 58 5.59 8.80 -15.82
CA VAL A 58 6.88 8.11 -16.01
C VAL A 58 7.41 8.40 -17.41
N ARG A 59 8.44 9.23 -17.50
CA ARG A 59 9.09 9.61 -18.77
C ARG A 59 10.35 8.84 -19.05
N HIS A 60 11.04 8.42 -17.99
CA HIS A 60 12.33 7.73 -18.07
C HIS A 60 12.28 6.43 -17.28
N THR A 61 12.71 5.35 -17.93
CA THR A 61 12.98 4.07 -17.29
C THR A 61 14.42 3.70 -17.47
N GLY A 62 15.07 3.23 -16.41
CA GLY A 62 16.47 2.88 -16.40
C GLY A 62 17.01 2.73 -14.97
N LEU A 63 18.27 2.37 -14.86
CA LEU A 63 19.01 2.26 -13.61
C LEU A 63 20.14 3.29 -13.64
N ILE A 64 20.15 4.23 -12.69
CA ILE A 64 21.17 5.29 -12.66
C ILE A 64 22.45 4.86 -11.95
N GLY A 65 22.35 3.89 -11.02
CA GLY A 65 23.49 3.33 -10.31
C GLY A 65 24.26 2.27 -11.09
N GLN A 66 23.74 1.82 -12.23
CA GLN A 66 24.43 0.85 -13.09
C GLN A 66 24.98 1.55 -14.33
N ALA A 67 26.31 1.61 -14.42
CA ALA A 67 26.94 1.95 -15.69
C ALA A 67 26.71 0.83 -16.71
N PRO A 68 26.63 1.15 -18.02
CA PRO A 68 26.67 0.13 -19.07
C PRO A 68 27.91 -0.75 -18.85
N THR A 69 27.66 -2.06 -18.75
CA THR A 69 28.65 -3.15 -18.61
C THR A 69 30.12 -2.75 -18.38
N GLY A 70 30.58 -2.84 -17.14
CA GLY A 70 32.02 -2.85 -16.82
C GLY A 70 32.60 -1.61 -16.14
N PHE A 71 31.79 -0.60 -15.83
CA PHE A 71 32.22 0.60 -15.10
C PHE A 71 31.65 0.62 -13.67
N ALA A 72 32.32 1.34 -12.76
CA ALA A 72 31.83 1.58 -11.41
C ALA A 72 30.45 2.28 -11.41
N PRO A 73 29.62 2.10 -10.38
CA PRO A 73 28.34 2.81 -10.25
C PRO A 73 28.53 4.31 -10.48
N THR A 74 27.67 4.92 -11.30
CA THR A 74 27.77 6.34 -11.64
C THR A 74 27.06 7.25 -10.64
N ALA A 75 26.13 6.68 -9.85
CA ALA A 75 25.35 7.40 -8.84
C ALA A 75 25.66 6.90 -7.44
N GLY A 76 25.75 7.82 -6.48
CA GLY A 76 25.73 7.48 -5.04
C GLY A 76 24.36 6.97 -4.63
N SER A 77 24.28 6.19 -3.51
CA SER A 77 23.04 5.81 -2.89
C SER A 77 22.79 6.63 -1.61
N ILE A 78 21.55 7.07 -1.42
CA ILE A 78 21.10 7.72 -0.20
C ILE A 78 20.13 6.77 0.50
N ASP A 79 20.64 6.10 1.51
CA ASP A 79 19.88 5.16 2.32
C ASP A 79 18.91 5.89 3.26
N GLU A 80 17.85 5.21 3.69
CA GLU A 80 16.90 5.71 4.66
C GLU A 80 17.51 5.60 6.08
N PRO A 81 17.77 6.74 6.77
CA PRO A 81 18.41 6.69 8.08
C PRO A 81 17.47 6.22 9.19
N GLY A 82 16.17 6.37 8.99
CA GLY A 82 15.09 6.03 9.90
C GLY A 82 13.76 6.01 9.16
N PHE A 83 12.67 5.66 9.85
CA PHE A 83 11.35 5.51 9.23
C PHE A 83 10.59 6.83 9.12
N GLU A 84 11.08 7.89 9.77
CA GLU A 84 10.52 9.22 9.70
C GLU A 84 10.86 9.97 8.42
N PHE A 85 10.13 11.05 8.16
CA PHE A 85 10.37 11.94 7.03
C PHE A 85 11.76 12.58 7.14
N ASP A 86 12.55 12.44 6.10
CA ASP A 86 13.89 13.02 5.95
C ASP A 86 13.78 14.39 5.26
N GLU A 87 13.70 15.43 6.08
CA GLU A 87 13.52 16.81 5.61
C GLU A 87 14.75 17.30 4.84
N GLU A 88 15.95 16.87 5.20
CA GLU A 88 17.20 17.26 4.51
C GLU A 88 17.22 16.68 3.10
N LEU A 89 16.95 15.39 2.95
CA LEU A 89 16.84 14.78 1.62
C LEU A 89 15.72 15.42 0.79
N PHE A 90 14.58 15.71 1.40
CA PHE A 90 13.45 16.30 0.70
C PHE A 90 13.77 17.69 0.14
N ASN A 91 14.45 18.54 0.92
CA ASN A 91 14.72 19.92 0.54
C ASN A 91 16.01 20.10 -0.28
N ASN A 92 17.01 19.23 -0.10
CA ASN A 92 18.37 19.39 -0.61
C ASN A 92 18.87 18.14 -1.35
N CYS A 93 17.98 17.39 -2.01
CA CYS A 93 18.38 16.19 -2.73
C CYS A 93 19.41 16.51 -3.82
N PRO A 94 20.62 15.92 -3.78
CA PRO A 94 21.59 16.12 -4.83
C PRO A 94 21.16 15.46 -6.13
N ASP A 95 21.67 15.97 -7.24
CA ASP A 95 21.47 15.32 -8.55
C ASP A 95 22.33 14.06 -8.69
N ASN A 96 21.95 13.18 -9.59
CA ASN A 96 22.66 11.94 -9.94
C ASN A 96 22.87 11.00 -8.74
N VAL A 97 21.80 10.74 -7.99
CA VAL A 97 21.79 9.80 -6.85
C VAL A 97 20.65 8.80 -6.95
N ASN A 98 20.86 7.63 -6.37
CA ASN A 98 19.83 6.67 -6.05
C ASN A 98 19.25 6.94 -4.67
N ILE A 99 17.95 6.82 -4.55
CA ILE A 99 17.26 6.83 -3.26
C ILE A 99 16.94 5.38 -2.89
N ASP A 100 17.16 5.02 -1.63
CA ASP A 100 16.81 3.69 -1.10
C ASP A 100 15.96 3.81 0.17
N GLY A 101 15.43 2.67 0.64
CA GLY A 101 14.57 2.59 1.83
C GLY A 101 13.10 2.34 1.49
N TYR A 102 12.20 2.61 2.42
CA TYR A 102 10.75 2.50 2.23
C TYR A 102 10.07 3.85 2.02
N ARG A 103 10.59 4.90 2.65
CA ARG A 103 10.12 6.30 2.55
C ARG A 103 8.62 6.44 2.81
N GLN A 104 8.10 5.77 3.85
CA GLN A 104 6.67 5.66 4.12
C GLN A 104 6.10 6.88 4.85
N SER A 105 6.08 8.03 4.15
CA SER A 105 5.41 9.24 4.64
C SER A 105 4.80 10.03 3.48
N GLU A 106 3.54 10.49 3.63
CA GLU A 106 2.92 11.36 2.63
C GLU A 106 3.63 12.72 2.50
N LYS A 107 4.43 13.12 3.49
CA LYS A 107 5.17 14.39 3.46
C LYS A 107 6.11 14.50 2.27
N TYR A 108 6.60 13.37 1.74
CA TYR A 108 7.42 13.38 0.54
C TYR A 108 6.66 13.80 -0.72
N PHE A 109 5.35 13.53 -0.81
CA PHE A 109 4.59 13.68 -2.06
C PHE A 109 3.26 14.44 -1.93
N LYS A 110 2.91 14.93 -0.74
CA LYS A 110 1.65 15.65 -0.50
C LYS A 110 1.50 16.88 -1.39
N HIS A 111 2.59 17.59 -1.67
CA HIS A 111 2.61 18.79 -2.50
C HIS A 111 2.31 18.53 -3.99
N ILE A 112 2.43 17.27 -4.44
CA ILE A 112 2.08 16.81 -5.79
C ILE A 112 0.97 15.77 -5.76
N GLU A 113 0.10 15.77 -4.75
CA GLU A 113 -0.91 14.75 -4.51
C GLU A 113 -1.74 14.43 -5.75
N ASP A 114 -2.22 15.45 -6.49
CA ASP A 114 -3.06 15.22 -7.68
C ASP A 114 -2.31 14.46 -8.77
N SER A 115 -1.03 14.75 -8.97
CA SER A 115 -0.18 14.05 -9.93
C SER A 115 0.10 12.59 -9.51
N ILE A 116 0.25 12.34 -8.20
CA ILE A 116 0.39 10.96 -7.69
C ILE A 116 -0.92 10.17 -7.87
N ARG A 117 -2.07 10.78 -7.62
CA ARG A 117 -3.38 10.17 -7.88
C ARG A 117 -3.60 9.85 -9.35
N GLU A 118 -3.13 10.71 -10.26
CA GLU A 118 -3.17 10.48 -11.70
C GLU A 118 -2.31 9.26 -12.09
N ASP A 119 -1.07 9.17 -11.56
CA ASP A 119 -0.19 8.02 -11.81
C ASP A 119 -0.80 6.71 -11.31
N TYR A 120 -1.45 6.73 -10.15
CA TYR A 120 -2.10 5.55 -9.57
C TYR A 120 -3.52 5.33 -10.10
N THR A 121 -3.82 5.85 -11.28
CA THR A 121 -5.02 5.41 -12.03
C THR A 121 -4.86 3.96 -12.45
N PHE A 122 -5.75 3.10 -11.97
CA PHE A 122 -5.73 1.68 -12.31
C PHE A 122 -5.88 1.46 -13.81
N LYS A 123 -5.28 0.39 -14.32
CA LYS A 123 -5.55 -0.09 -15.67
C LYS A 123 -7.00 -0.53 -15.80
N ASN A 124 -7.56 -0.44 -17.01
CA ASN A 124 -8.98 -0.69 -17.22
C ASN A 124 -9.37 -2.14 -16.89
N GLU A 125 -8.49 -3.11 -17.17
CA GLU A 125 -8.69 -4.53 -16.83
C GLU A 125 -8.84 -4.81 -15.33
N ILE A 126 -8.37 -3.89 -14.46
CA ILE A 126 -8.56 -3.94 -13.00
C ILE A 126 -9.75 -3.05 -12.60
N LEU A 127 -9.82 -1.84 -13.17
CA LEU A 127 -10.78 -0.82 -12.77
C LEU A 127 -12.22 -1.21 -13.08
N GLU A 128 -12.50 -1.67 -14.33
CA GLU A 128 -13.86 -1.90 -14.77
C GLU A 128 -14.57 -3.00 -13.97
N PRO A 129 -13.96 -4.17 -13.71
CA PRO A 129 -14.58 -5.19 -12.88
C PRO A 129 -14.82 -4.74 -11.44
N CYS A 130 -13.85 -4.02 -10.85
CA CYS A 130 -14.02 -3.48 -9.51
C CYS A 130 -15.18 -2.48 -9.45
N LYS A 131 -15.29 -1.61 -10.46
CA LYS A 131 -16.34 -0.62 -10.56
C LYS A 131 -17.72 -1.29 -10.69
N GLU A 132 -17.86 -2.29 -11.58
CA GLU A 132 -19.10 -3.05 -11.76
C GLU A 132 -19.56 -3.67 -10.42
N TYR A 133 -18.62 -4.25 -9.64
CA TYR A 133 -18.94 -4.80 -8.33
C TYR A 133 -19.31 -3.72 -7.30
N MET A 134 -18.57 -2.61 -7.27
CA MET A 134 -18.71 -1.57 -6.27
C MET A 134 -19.90 -0.63 -6.53
N ASP A 135 -20.39 -0.52 -7.76
CA ASP A 135 -21.51 0.35 -8.13
C ASP A 135 -22.82 -0.01 -7.38
N GLN A 136 -22.99 -1.27 -6.93
CA GLN A 136 -24.14 -1.70 -6.12
C GLN A 136 -24.26 -0.96 -4.77
N PHE A 137 -23.18 -0.39 -4.26
CA PHE A 137 -23.14 0.30 -2.96
C PHE A 137 -23.32 1.82 -3.07
N ASP A 138 -23.38 2.37 -4.28
CA ASP A 138 -23.50 3.82 -4.54
C ASP A 138 -22.46 4.66 -3.74
N GLY A 139 -21.27 4.11 -3.56
CA GLY A 139 -20.19 4.73 -2.78
C GLY A 139 -20.43 4.78 -1.27
N ASN A 140 -21.44 4.08 -0.75
CA ASN A 140 -21.79 4.05 0.68
C ASN A 140 -21.37 2.73 1.36
N ILE A 141 -20.11 2.35 1.18
CA ILE A 141 -19.51 1.19 1.83
C ILE A 141 -18.18 1.57 2.47
N SER A 142 -17.92 1.09 3.69
CA SER A 142 -16.66 1.31 4.40
C SER A 142 -15.73 0.10 4.25
N LEU A 143 -14.43 0.33 4.37
CA LEU A 143 -13.41 -0.72 4.30
C LEU A 143 -13.09 -1.26 5.68
N LEU A 144 -13.00 -2.58 5.81
CA LEU A 144 -12.24 -3.26 6.86
C LEU A 144 -11.15 -4.11 6.20
N HIS A 145 -9.88 -3.75 6.39
CA HIS A 145 -8.77 -4.58 5.94
C HIS A 145 -8.23 -5.44 7.09
N ILE A 146 -8.21 -6.75 6.89
CA ILE A 146 -7.70 -7.73 7.85
C ILE A 146 -6.46 -8.39 7.25
N ARG A 147 -5.28 -8.07 7.81
CA ARG A 147 -4.00 -8.64 7.40
C ARG A 147 -3.58 -9.72 8.37
N ARG A 148 -3.47 -10.95 7.89
CA ARG A 148 -3.09 -12.14 8.69
C ARG A 148 -1.88 -12.84 8.09
N GLY A 149 -2.03 -13.54 7.00
CA GLY A 149 -1.00 -14.19 6.21
C GLY A 149 0.30 -14.50 6.97
N ASP A 150 1.37 -13.86 6.58
CA ASP A 150 2.70 -14.00 7.19
C ASP A 150 2.85 -13.35 8.59
N ASN A 151 1.82 -12.64 9.09
CA ASN A 151 1.80 -12.05 10.45
C ASN A 151 1.37 -13.06 11.52
N VAL A 152 0.64 -14.13 11.15
CA VAL A 152 0.18 -15.15 12.09
C VAL A 152 1.37 -15.78 12.83
N GLY A 153 1.28 -15.84 14.17
CA GLY A 153 2.36 -16.35 15.02
C GLY A 153 3.55 -15.42 15.20
N ARG A 154 3.43 -14.15 14.79
CA ARG A 154 4.48 -13.13 14.93
C ARG A 154 3.99 -11.83 15.58
N PRO A 155 3.28 -11.89 16.72
CA PRO A 155 2.70 -10.68 17.33
C PRO A 155 3.77 -9.69 17.82
N ASP A 156 4.98 -10.17 18.07
CA ASP A 156 6.15 -9.36 18.43
C ASP A 156 6.73 -8.55 17.25
N TRP A 157 6.38 -8.90 16.01
CA TRP A 157 6.71 -8.15 14.80
C TRP A 157 5.53 -7.33 14.28
N TYR A 158 4.37 -7.98 14.15
CA TYR A 158 3.17 -7.42 13.51
C TYR A 158 1.94 -7.76 14.37
N PRO A 159 1.56 -6.90 15.30
CA PRO A 159 0.40 -7.12 16.15
C PRO A 159 -0.87 -7.16 15.30
N MET A 160 -1.68 -8.19 15.51
CA MET A 160 -2.96 -8.36 14.85
C MET A 160 -4.08 -8.19 15.87
N PRO A 161 -5.12 -7.38 15.57
CA PRO A 161 -6.28 -7.26 16.45
C PRO A 161 -7.06 -8.56 16.56
N THR A 162 -7.68 -8.79 17.73
CA THR A 162 -8.71 -9.82 17.90
C THR A 162 -10.02 -9.43 17.22
N VAL A 163 -10.92 -10.39 17.03
CA VAL A 163 -12.28 -10.13 16.48
C VAL A 163 -13.04 -9.11 17.35
N ASP A 164 -12.92 -9.19 18.68
CA ASP A 164 -13.57 -8.26 19.60
C ASP A 164 -13.07 -6.81 19.40
N HIS A 165 -11.82 -6.61 19.01
CA HIS A 165 -11.31 -5.28 18.70
C HIS A 165 -11.90 -4.75 17.38
N TYR A 166 -11.99 -5.59 16.36
CA TYR A 166 -12.68 -5.20 15.12
C TYR A 166 -14.16 -4.88 15.38
N GLN A 167 -14.84 -5.67 16.19
CA GLN A 167 -16.23 -5.38 16.58
C GLN A 167 -16.33 -4.01 17.26
N TYR A 168 -15.49 -3.72 18.23
CA TYR A 168 -15.44 -2.42 18.91
C TYR A 168 -15.24 -1.25 17.92
N LEU A 169 -14.30 -1.37 16.98
CA LEU A 169 -14.04 -0.32 15.98
C LEU A 169 -15.24 -0.13 15.03
N LEU A 170 -15.84 -1.23 14.58
CA LEU A 170 -17.01 -1.21 13.70
C LEU A 170 -18.22 -0.56 14.37
N GLU A 171 -18.53 -0.92 15.62
CA GLU A 171 -19.61 -0.33 16.40
C GLU A 171 -19.39 1.17 16.67
N LYS A 172 -18.15 1.58 16.87
CA LYS A 172 -17.78 2.96 17.16
C LYS A 172 -17.82 3.87 15.93
N TYR A 173 -17.34 3.40 14.79
CA TYR A 173 -17.13 4.24 13.61
C TYR A 173 -18.05 3.94 12.44
N PHE A 174 -18.53 2.70 12.31
CA PHE A 174 -19.35 2.22 11.19
C PHE A 174 -20.50 1.34 11.67
N PRO A 175 -21.39 1.82 12.60
CA PRO A 175 -22.37 0.96 13.28
C PRO A 175 -23.39 0.33 12.32
N ASP A 176 -23.86 1.09 11.32
CA ASP A 176 -24.99 0.69 10.47
C ASP A 176 -24.63 0.62 8.97
N GLN A 177 -23.35 0.73 8.63
CA GLN A 177 -22.92 0.80 7.23
C GLN A 177 -22.58 -0.58 6.69
N PRO A 178 -22.78 -0.80 5.37
CA PRO A 178 -22.17 -1.93 4.70
C PRO A 178 -20.65 -1.82 4.79
N VAL A 179 -19.98 -2.95 4.97
CA VAL A 179 -18.51 -3.04 5.14
C VAL A 179 -17.94 -4.03 4.17
N LEU A 180 -17.05 -3.58 3.31
CA LEU A 180 -16.21 -4.44 2.47
C LEU A 180 -15.05 -4.96 3.31
N ILE A 181 -14.90 -6.27 3.41
CA ILE A 181 -13.75 -6.91 4.05
C ILE A 181 -12.78 -7.38 2.97
N CYS A 182 -11.59 -6.81 2.97
CA CYS A 182 -10.44 -7.31 2.21
C CYS A 182 -9.50 -8.05 3.17
N SER A 183 -9.04 -9.23 2.79
CA SER A 183 -8.14 -10.03 3.64
C SER A 183 -7.31 -11.00 2.80
N ASP A 184 -6.09 -11.26 3.24
CA ASP A 184 -5.25 -12.34 2.73
C ASP A 184 -5.55 -13.70 3.40
N ASP A 185 -6.58 -13.76 4.28
CA ASP A 185 -7.06 -14.97 4.98
C ASP A 185 -8.60 -14.95 5.06
N LEU A 186 -9.27 -14.99 3.90
CA LEU A 186 -10.73 -14.96 3.82
C LEU A 186 -11.40 -16.17 4.45
N ASP A 187 -10.74 -17.32 4.48
CA ASP A 187 -11.28 -18.53 5.12
C ASP A 187 -11.42 -18.33 6.62
N TRP A 188 -10.39 -17.74 7.26
CA TRP A 188 -10.50 -17.34 8.66
C TRP A 188 -11.60 -16.32 8.89
N VAL A 189 -11.75 -15.31 8.00
CA VAL A 189 -12.82 -14.30 8.12
C VAL A 189 -14.20 -14.97 8.09
N LYS A 190 -14.45 -15.91 7.18
CA LYS A 190 -15.73 -16.64 7.05
C LYS A 190 -16.09 -17.46 8.28
N GLU A 191 -15.09 -17.91 9.03
CA GLU A 191 -15.31 -18.68 10.27
C GLU A 191 -15.77 -17.80 11.43
N GLN A 192 -15.53 -16.47 11.39
CA GLN A 192 -15.85 -15.59 12.50
C GLN A 192 -17.35 -15.27 12.55
N PRO A 193 -18.03 -15.49 13.69
CA PRO A 193 -19.45 -15.19 13.83
C PRO A 193 -19.82 -13.72 13.53
N LEU A 194 -18.94 -12.77 13.89
CA LEU A 194 -19.12 -11.34 13.66
C LEU A 194 -19.38 -11.02 12.19
N PHE A 195 -18.65 -11.66 11.28
CA PHE A 195 -18.69 -11.33 9.85
C PHE A 195 -19.74 -12.11 9.05
N LYS A 196 -20.68 -12.80 9.75
CA LYS A 196 -21.81 -13.51 9.11
C LYS A 196 -23.05 -12.64 8.94
N ASP A 197 -23.04 -11.42 9.48
CA ASP A 197 -24.11 -10.46 9.28
C ASP A 197 -24.15 -9.96 7.82
N ASP A 198 -25.34 -9.72 7.28
CA ASP A 198 -25.60 -9.36 5.88
C ASP A 198 -24.97 -8.01 5.46
N ARG A 199 -24.51 -7.20 6.41
CA ARG A 199 -23.80 -5.94 6.12
C ARG A 199 -22.36 -6.12 5.72
N PHE A 200 -21.77 -7.33 5.91
CA PHE A 200 -20.39 -7.62 5.56
C PHE A 200 -20.28 -8.27 4.18
N TYR A 201 -19.47 -7.67 3.33
CA TYR A 201 -19.19 -8.11 1.98
C TYR A 201 -17.73 -8.49 1.88
N LEU A 202 -17.45 -9.72 1.48
CA LEU A 202 -16.08 -10.17 1.32
C LEU A 202 -15.57 -9.82 -0.09
N SER A 203 -14.32 -9.37 -0.20
CA SER A 203 -13.67 -9.23 -1.50
C SER A 203 -13.37 -10.62 -2.06
N GLU A 204 -14.41 -11.33 -2.47
CA GLU A 204 -14.27 -12.63 -3.12
C GLU A 204 -13.82 -12.41 -4.56
N THR A 205 -12.55 -12.52 -4.79
CA THR A 205 -11.90 -12.44 -6.10
C THR A 205 -12.26 -13.58 -7.05
N ARG A 206 -13.29 -14.35 -6.76
CA ARG A 206 -13.84 -15.36 -7.68
C ARG A 206 -14.30 -14.80 -9.02
N ILE A 207 -14.47 -13.48 -9.12
CA ILE A 207 -15.00 -12.84 -10.33
C ILE A 207 -13.99 -12.89 -11.47
N TYR A 208 -12.68 -12.98 -11.24
CA TYR A 208 -11.68 -12.72 -12.27
C TYR A 208 -10.39 -13.55 -12.21
N TYR A 209 -10.47 -14.85 -11.86
CA TYR A 209 -9.39 -15.75 -12.24
C TYR A 209 -9.63 -16.27 -13.67
N PRO A 210 -8.87 -15.83 -14.67
CA PRO A 210 -8.74 -16.63 -15.87
C PRO A 210 -8.10 -17.95 -15.41
N GLU A 211 -8.66 -19.08 -15.83
CA GLU A 211 -8.12 -20.44 -15.58
C GLU A 211 -6.65 -20.64 -16.02
N GLN A 212 -6.05 -19.62 -16.63
CA GLN A 212 -4.67 -19.59 -17.15
C GLN A 212 -3.57 -19.33 -16.11
N VAL A 213 -3.89 -18.92 -14.89
CA VAL A 213 -2.89 -18.64 -13.83
C VAL A 213 -2.46 -19.90 -13.07
N MET A 214 -3.06 -21.07 -13.35
CA MET A 214 -2.84 -22.33 -12.63
C MET A 214 -1.84 -23.28 -13.29
N ASN A 215 -0.99 -22.85 -14.19
CA ASN A 215 0.00 -23.72 -14.84
C ASN A 215 1.38 -23.65 -14.17
N GLY A 216 1.53 -24.46 -13.18
CA GLY A 216 2.65 -25.03 -12.48
C GLY A 216 4.05 -24.87 -13.08
N THR A 217 4.69 -23.76 -12.90
CA THR A 217 6.14 -23.68 -12.84
C THR A 217 6.49 -22.79 -11.64
N GLY A 218 6.81 -23.36 -10.50
CA GLY A 218 7.41 -22.84 -9.26
C GLY A 218 7.87 -21.38 -9.08
N ALA A 219 7.51 -20.45 -9.96
CA ALA A 219 7.59 -19.02 -9.76
C ALA A 219 6.34 -18.60 -8.94
N MET A 220 6.51 -17.82 -7.90
CA MET A 220 5.38 -17.21 -7.18
C MET A 220 4.59 -16.41 -8.22
N GLU A 221 3.50 -17.01 -8.71
CA GLU A 221 2.56 -16.35 -9.61
C GLU A 221 2.07 -15.10 -8.88
N THR A 222 2.29 -13.95 -9.49
CA THR A 222 1.72 -12.69 -9.05
C THR A 222 0.22 -12.79 -9.23
N SER A 223 -0.47 -13.23 -8.18
CA SER A 223 -1.92 -13.21 -8.13
C SER A 223 -2.39 -11.78 -8.38
N LEU A 224 -3.25 -11.55 -9.38
CA LEU A 224 -3.88 -10.25 -9.62
C LEU A 224 -4.83 -9.83 -8.48
N VAL A 225 -5.13 -10.74 -7.56
CA VAL A 225 -6.00 -10.53 -6.40
C VAL A 225 -5.65 -9.27 -5.61
N PRO A 226 -4.38 -9.02 -5.22
CA PRO A 226 -4.04 -7.82 -4.47
C PRO A 226 -4.34 -6.53 -5.22
N TYR A 227 -4.33 -6.53 -6.54
CA TYR A 227 -4.61 -5.33 -7.36
C TYR A 227 -6.11 -5.01 -7.37
N TYR A 228 -6.97 -6.03 -7.43
CA TYR A 228 -8.42 -5.85 -7.32
C TYR A 228 -8.82 -5.41 -5.92
N ASP A 229 -8.26 -6.02 -4.87
CA ASP A 229 -8.49 -5.61 -3.49
C ASP A 229 -8.09 -4.14 -3.29
N LEU A 230 -6.90 -3.76 -3.71
CA LEU A 230 -6.44 -2.37 -3.62
C LEU A 230 -7.38 -1.42 -4.38
N CYS A 231 -7.82 -1.80 -5.58
CA CYS A 231 -8.76 -0.99 -6.37
C CYS A 231 -10.09 -0.80 -5.64
N MET A 232 -10.71 -1.86 -5.12
CA MET A 232 -11.95 -1.77 -4.36
C MET A 232 -11.79 -0.97 -3.05
N MET A 233 -10.66 -1.10 -2.35
CA MET A 233 -10.34 -0.29 -1.16
C MET A 233 -10.40 1.20 -1.46
N THR A 234 -9.94 1.63 -2.66
CA THR A 234 -9.97 3.06 -3.06
C THR A 234 -11.36 3.58 -3.38
N MET A 235 -12.32 2.69 -3.62
CA MET A 235 -13.72 3.05 -3.92
C MET A 235 -14.59 3.13 -2.67
N CYS A 236 -14.07 2.71 -1.51
CA CYS A 236 -14.78 2.82 -0.23
C CYS A 236 -14.84 4.26 0.28
N ASN A 237 -15.76 4.50 1.21
CA ASN A 237 -15.95 5.79 1.89
C ASN A 237 -15.61 5.62 3.38
N GLY A 238 -14.33 5.75 3.73
CA GLY A 238 -13.79 5.48 5.06
C GLY A 238 -13.21 4.08 5.22
N ALA A 239 -12.41 3.88 6.26
CA ALA A 239 -11.68 2.63 6.44
C ALA A 239 -11.27 2.35 7.89
N ILE A 240 -11.26 1.07 8.27
CA ILE A 240 -10.41 0.52 9.34
C ILE A 240 -9.27 -0.20 8.63
N ILE A 241 -8.05 0.34 8.71
CA ILE A 241 -6.90 -0.22 8.02
C ILE A 241 -6.10 -1.17 8.92
N ALA A 242 -5.55 -2.21 8.32
CA ALA A 242 -4.54 -3.03 8.95
C ALA A 242 -3.18 -2.32 8.92
N ASN A 243 -2.21 -2.84 9.69
CA ASN A 243 -0.81 -2.40 9.68
C ASN A 243 -0.11 -2.88 8.39
N SER A 244 -0.50 -2.28 7.28
CA SER A 244 -0.09 -2.67 5.94
C SER A 244 -0.01 -1.46 5.01
N SER A 245 1.11 -1.32 4.31
CA SER A 245 1.30 -0.27 3.30
C SER A 245 0.24 -0.33 2.19
N MET A 246 -0.27 -1.52 1.86
CA MET A 246 -1.34 -1.67 0.89
C MET A 246 -2.65 -1.05 1.38
N SER A 247 -3.08 -1.30 2.63
CA SER A 247 -4.30 -0.69 3.14
C SER A 247 -4.15 0.80 3.45
N TRP A 248 -2.94 1.24 3.76
CA TRP A 248 -2.62 2.66 3.84
C TRP A 248 -2.92 3.36 2.50
N TRP A 249 -2.40 2.81 1.39
CA TRP A 249 -2.67 3.35 0.06
C TRP A 249 -4.12 3.20 -0.37
N GLY A 250 -4.77 2.09 -0.02
CA GLY A 250 -6.18 1.88 -0.27
C GLY A 250 -7.03 3.00 0.34
N ALA A 251 -6.72 3.42 1.57
CA ALA A 251 -7.40 4.51 2.25
C ALA A 251 -6.98 5.90 1.73
N TRP A 252 -5.69 6.12 1.45
CA TRP A 252 -5.19 7.41 0.96
C TRP A 252 -5.73 7.76 -0.44
N LEU A 253 -5.89 6.77 -1.29
CA LEU A 253 -6.44 6.95 -2.64
C LEU A 253 -7.96 7.10 -2.69
N GLN A 254 -8.69 6.89 -1.58
CA GLN A 254 -10.13 7.19 -1.52
C GLN A 254 -10.42 8.64 -1.92
N LYS A 255 -11.67 8.95 -2.26
CA LYS A 255 -12.07 10.31 -2.64
C LYS A 255 -11.67 11.31 -1.56
N LYS A 256 -11.12 12.45 -1.97
CA LYS A 256 -10.72 13.53 -1.05
C LYS A 256 -11.87 14.05 -0.19
N ASN A 257 -13.08 13.99 -0.70
CA ASN A 257 -14.31 14.40 -0.01
C ASN A 257 -15.07 13.25 0.64
N ARG A 258 -14.35 12.16 1.03
CA ARG A 258 -14.97 11.09 1.82
C ARG A 258 -15.63 11.66 3.07
N THR A 259 -16.75 11.10 3.45
CA THR A 259 -17.53 11.57 4.61
C THR A 259 -17.27 10.77 5.88
N GLN A 260 -16.62 9.62 5.73
CA GLN A 260 -16.32 8.71 6.82
C GLN A 260 -14.82 8.73 7.17
N PRO A 261 -14.46 8.46 8.44
CA PRO A 261 -13.08 8.52 8.89
C PRO A 261 -12.24 7.36 8.35
N VAL A 262 -10.92 7.54 8.38
CA VAL A 262 -9.94 6.47 8.27
C VAL A 262 -9.34 6.20 9.66
N ILE A 263 -9.37 4.96 10.09
CA ILE A 263 -8.89 4.51 11.39
C ILE A 263 -7.65 3.64 11.17
N ALA A 264 -6.51 4.13 11.65
CA ALA A 264 -5.26 3.38 11.75
C ALA A 264 -5.13 2.79 13.16
N GLN A 265 -4.44 1.69 13.30
CA GLN A 265 -4.28 0.97 14.55
C GLN A 265 -2.87 1.11 15.11
N ASP A 266 -2.75 1.32 16.42
CA ASP A 266 -1.49 1.41 17.17
C ASP A 266 -1.41 0.29 18.22
N PRO A 267 -0.30 -0.46 18.31
CA PRO A 267 0.95 -0.25 17.60
C PRO A 267 0.92 -0.74 16.14
N TRP A 268 1.58 -0.01 15.25
CA TRP A 268 1.77 -0.41 13.85
C TRP A 268 2.75 -1.58 13.73
N PHE A 269 3.83 -1.52 14.48
CA PHE A 269 4.82 -2.59 14.62
C PHE A 269 4.84 -3.11 16.05
N GLY A 270 5.18 -4.38 16.20
CA GLY A 270 5.41 -5.01 17.49
C GLY A 270 6.77 -4.63 18.12
N GLU A 271 7.05 -5.20 19.28
CA GLU A 271 8.22 -4.86 20.10
C GLU A 271 9.55 -4.97 19.34
N ARG A 272 9.69 -5.99 18.48
CA ARG A 272 10.92 -6.21 17.69
C ARG A 272 11.22 -5.11 16.67
N LEU A 273 10.23 -4.34 16.27
CA LEU A 273 10.37 -3.25 15.32
C LEU A 273 10.10 -1.88 15.98
N SER A 274 10.02 -1.82 17.30
CA SER A 274 9.73 -0.60 18.08
C SER A 274 10.82 0.50 17.98
N PHE A 275 11.98 0.17 17.43
CA PHE A 275 13.03 1.15 17.14
C PHE A 275 12.68 2.06 15.96
N ASN A 276 11.68 1.71 15.15
CA ASN A 276 11.23 2.56 14.06
C ASN A 276 10.41 3.74 14.59
N ASN A 277 10.82 4.95 14.23
CA ASN A 277 10.07 6.15 14.54
C ASN A 277 8.96 6.37 13.50
N LEU A 278 7.71 6.15 13.89
CA LEU A 278 6.54 6.13 12.99
C LEU A 278 5.76 7.46 13.00
N LYS A 279 6.30 8.53 13.56
CA LYS A 279 5.59 9.82 13.76
C LYS A 279 5.03 10.43 12.45
N ASP A 280 5.61 10.08 11.31
CA ASP A 280 5.25 10.62 9.99
C ASP A 280 4.55 9.60 9.08
N LEU A 281 4.28 8.38 9.59
CA LEU A 281 3.66 7.31 8.81
C LEU A 281 2.17 7.55 8.56
N ILE A 282 1.44 7.94 9.62
CA ILE A 282 -0.01 8.11 9.56
C ILE A 282 -0.35 9.58 9.25
N PRO A 283 -1.14 9.86 8.21
CA PRO A 283 -1.64 11.20 7.93
C PRO A 283 -2.34 11.84 9.14
N GLU A 284 -2.18 13.15 9.30
CA GLU A 284 -2.69 13.89 10.45
C GLU A 284 -4.23 13.91 10.55
N ASP A 285 -4.92 13.74 9.42
CA ASP A 285 -6.39 13.70 9.36
C ASP A 285 -6.98 12.32 9.66
N TRP A 286 -6.13 11.29 9.89
CA TRP A 286 -6.59 9.95 10.25
C TRP A 286 -6.67 9.77 11.77
N ILE A 287 -7.61 8.94 12.19
CA ILE A 287 -7.76 8.58 13.61
C ILE A 287 -6.83 7.42 13.93
N VAL A 288 -6.05 7.54 14.99
CA VAL A 288 -5.21 6.46 15.50
C VAL A 288 -5.89 5.83 16.72
N GLU A 289 -6.24 4.54 16.62
CA GLU A 289 -6.84 3.77 17.73
C GLU A 289 -5.86 2.76 18.29
N LYS A 290 -5.74 2.75 19.62
CA LYS A 290 -4.88 1.78 20.30
C LYS A 290 -5.53 0.41 20.35
N ILE A 291 -4.75 -0.62 20.02
CA ILE A 291 -5.11 -2.02 20.29
C ILE A 291 -4.69 -2.32 21.74
N PRO A 292 -5.64 -2.56 22.65
CA PRO A 292 -5.31 -3.01 24.00
C PRO A 292 -4.52 -4.33 23.96
N ALA A 293 -3.58 -4.51 24.88
CA ALA A 293 -2.69 -5.68 24.88
C ALA A 293 -3.44 -7.03 24.96
N ASP A 294 -4.58 -7.06 25.64
CA ASP A 294 -5.48 -8.21 25.75
C ASP A 294 -6.32 -8.45 24.48
N ARG A 295 -6.26 -7.52 23.51
CA ARG A 295 -6.92 -7.62 22.21
C ARG A 295 -5.96 -7.79 21.04
N ILE A 296 -4.72 -8.16 21.30
CA ILE A 296 -3.74 -8.60 20.31
C ILE A 296 -3.78 -10.13 20.24
N GLN A 297 -3.91 -10.68 19.04
CA GLN A 297 -3.83 -12.12 18.79
C GLN A 297 -2.43 -12.64 19.17
N GLN A 298 -2.38 -13.79 19.86
CA GLN A 298 -1.14 -14.44 20.26
C GLN A 298 -0.60 -15.37 19.17
#